data_15197f83b74c4db8cfa823147c4477a8
#
_entry.id   15197f83b74c4db8cfa823147c4477a8
#
_cell.length_a   1.000
_cell.length_b   1.000
_cell.length_c   1.000
_cell.angle_alpha   90.00
_cell.angle_beta   90.00
_cell.angle_gamma   90.00
#
_symmetry.space_group_name_H-M   'P 1'
#
loop_
_entity.id
_entity.type
_entity.pdbx_description
1 polymer ?
#
loop_
_entity_poly.entity_id
_entity_poly.type
_entity_poly.pdbx_seq_one_letter_code
_entity_poly.pdbx_strand_id
1 'polypeptide(L)'
;MITRREALLAGTAAASMLAVGCADSGTARRRRRRVVVVGAGLAGLGAARVLADKGFEVVLLEARERTGGRVHSVERFGTTIDLGASWIHDSRGNPLTAVARRAGLQTVPTDYDNVQLRFGGGAEVTGEQLARAQGAYEKVRSALYRQARRSPRAALDPALQAQLARLSLTADERETLDWILGVELPLDLAAAPAQLGLDSYYEGESWKGGPDLLIRGGASQLVTAIAAGLRPRTGAKVEAVRSRGGEVQVQLAGGEKITADGCVVTVPLGVLKAGAISFDPPLPAGHRRSIRRIGFGLLEKTFLSYPQAWWPREVEAFGTTGASIDETVGAFNLQPLTGTALMLGFTGGAWAQRLERDGATTGAVIASLRSGFGADADTADSLSTAWQADEFSRGAYSNLPPGAASSDRAVLGRRAGRVVLAGEHTSVERPSTMDGAWLAGRAAGSSLARALR
;
A
#
# COMPACT_ATOMS: atom_id res chain seq x y z
N MET A 1 12.86 71.44 31.21
CA MET A 1 13.74 72.65 31.38
C MET A 1 15.15 72.20 31.15
N ILE A 2 15.72 72.78 30.06
CA ILE A 2 17.10 73.27 29.99
C ILE A 2 18.21 72.19 30.03
N THR A 3 18.91 71.93 29.04
CA THR A 3 19.69 72.51 27.92
C THR A 3 21.19 72.18 28.07
N ARG A 4 21.71 71.64 26.96
CA ARG A 4 22.93 72.13 26.28
C ARG A 4 24.28 71.95 26.98
N ARG A 5 25.16 71.41 26.35
CA ARG A 5 26.17 71.84 25.31
C ARG A 5 27.60 71.68 25.80
N GLU A 6 28.39 71.08 24.91
CA GLU A 6 29.75 71.53 24.42
C GLU A 6 30.87 71.43 25.44
N ALA A 7 32.10 71.11 25.15
CA ALA A 7 32.88 71.13 23.91
C ALA A 7 34.19 70.36 24.11
N LEU A 8 34.71 69.84 23.04
CA LEU A 8 36.08 69.80 22.55
C LEU A 8 37.29 70.03 23.53
N LEU A 9 38.28 69.17 23.45
CA LEU A 9 39.62 69.51 23.00
C LEU A 9 40.55 68.30 22.82
N ALA A 10 41.36 68.40 21.83
CA ALA A 10 42.30 67.50 21.24
C ALA A 10 43.47 67.04 22.14
N GLY A 11 43.97 65.83 21.85
CA GLY A 11 45.27 65.38 22.34
C GLY A 11 45.76 64.21 21.44
N THR A 12 46.68 64.57 20.52
CA THR A 12 47.43 63.67 19.67
C THR A 12 48.41 62.82 20.47
N ALA A 13 48.41 61.46 20.25
CA ALA A 13 49.58 60.65 20.48
C ALA A 13 49.53 59.31 19.68
N ALA A 14 50.45 59.19 18.76
CA ALA A 14 51.20 58.05 18.32
C ALA A 14 50.53 56.67 18.06
N ALA A 15 50.54 56.30 16.78
CA ALA A 15 50.28 55.01 16.24
C ALA A 15 51.18 53.90 16.78
N SER A 16 50.60 52.84 17.25
CA SER A 16 51.24 51.52 17.27
C SER A 16 50.29 50.56 16.53
N MET A 17 50.62 50.21 15.28
CA MET A 17 49.96 49.19 14.52
C MET A 17 50.27 47.80 15.15
N LEU A 18 49.38 47.25 15.94
CA LEU A 18 49.28 45.82 16.19
C LEU A 18 48.28 45.29 15.17
N ALA A 19 48.79 44.63 14.13
CA ALA A 19 48.00 43.83 13.19
C ALA A 19 47.48 42.63 14.02
N VAL A 20 46.24 42.77 14.56
CA VAL A 20 45.45 41.64 15.01
C VAL A 20 44.93 40.98 13.74
N GLY A 21 45.61 39.88 13.34
CA GLY A 21 45.09 38.98 12.32
C GLY A 21 43.70 38.50 12.77
N CYS A 22 42.67 38.97 12.09
CA CYS A 22 41.35 38.33 12.09
C CYS A 22 41.55 36.91 11.57
N ALA A 23 41.79 35.97 12.48
CA ALA A 23 41.55 34.57 12.16
C ALA A 23 40.08 34.45 11.80
N ASP A 24 39.84 34.43 10.51
CA ASP A 24 38.54 34.05 9.94
C ASP A 24 38.25 32.64 10.42
N SER A 25 37.57 32.55 11.58
CA SER A 25 37.01 31.29 12.04
C SER A 25 35.87 30.91 11.10
N GLY A 26 36.26 30.57 9.86
CA GLY A 26 35.41 29.90 8.91
C GLY A 26 34.85 28.65 9.62
N THR A 27 33.69 28.78 10.24
CA THR A 27 32.90 27.65 10.63
C THR A 27 32.65 26.88 9.34
N ALA A 28 33.50 25.89 9.08
CA ALA A 28 33.33 24.95 7.98
C ALA A 28 31.91 24.45 8.09
N ARG A 29 31.02 24.93 7.23
CA ARG A 29 29.62 24.55 7.19
C ARG A 29 29.59 23.04 7.02
N ARG A 30 29.38 22.31 8.13
CA ARG A 30 29.41 20.85 8.16
C ARG A 30 28.54 20.37 7.00
N ARG A 31 29.13 19.71 6.00
CA ARG A 31 28.43 19.21 4.82
C ARG A 31 27.20 18.44 5.29
N ARG A 32 26.01 18.84 4.83
CA ARG A 32 24.79 18.09 5.12
C ARG A 32 24.96 16.67 4.57
N ARG A 33 24.69 15.69 5.42
CA ARG A 33 24.73 14.29 4.98
C ARG A 33 23.62 14.06 3.96
N ARG A 34 23.98 13.40 2.87
CA ARG A 34 23.08 13.09 1.75
C ARG A 34 22.50 11.70 1.92
N VAL A 35 21.20 11.52 1.69
CA VAL A 35 20.52 10.23 1.69
C VAL A 35 19.72 10.09 0.40
N VAL A 36 19.88 8.95 -0.27
CA VAL A 36 19.03 8.59 -1.41
C VAL A 36 17.83 7.79 -0.89
N VAL A 37 16.64 8.15 -1.38
CA VAL A 37 15.40 7.39 -1.20
C VAL A 37 14.96 6.89 -2.57
N VAL A 38 14.87 5.57 -2.73
CA VAL A 38 14.49 4.90 -3.98
C VAL A 38 13.01 4.52 -3.91
N GLY A 39 12.21 5.13 -4.78
CA GLY A 39 10.75 5.04 -4.83
C GLY A 39 10.07 6.23 -4.16
N ALA A 40 9.11 6.86 -4.86
CA ALA A 40 8.27 7.94 -4.35
C ALA A 40 6.81 7.51 -4.12
N GLY A 41 6.61 6.25 -3.70
CA GLY A 41 5.37 5.77 -3.09
C GLY A 41 5.23 6.26 -1.63
N LEU A 42 4.15 5.90 -0.94
CA LEU A 42 3.90 6.36 0.43
C LEU A 42 5.06 6.06 1.39
N ALA A 43 5.72 4.90 1.27
CA ALA A 43 6.89 4.57 2.08
C ALA A 43 8.07 5.51 1.80
N GLY A 44 8.39 5.75 0.53
CA GLY A 44 9.48 6.65 0.14
C GLY A 44 9.22 8.08 0.55
N LEU A 45 8.01 8.58 0.35
CA LEU A 45 7.59 9.91 0.81
C LEU A 45 7.66 10.03 2.33
N GLY A 46 7.26 8.98 3.07
CA GLY A 46 7.37 8.92 4.53
C GLY A 46 8.82 8.99 5.01
N ALA A 47 9.72 8.24 4.36
CA ALA A 47 11.16 8.26 4.66
C ALA A 47 11.79 9.61 4.33
N ALA A 48 11.50 10.15 3.13
CA ALA A 48 12.03 11.42 2.65
C ALA A 48 11.65 12.58 3.57
N ARG A 49 10.37 12.63 4.01
CA ARG A 49 9.87 13.64 4.94
C ARG A 49 10.65 13.62 6.26
N VAL A 50 10.77 12.46 6.88
CA VAL A 50 11.50 12.35 8.16
C VAL A 50 12.97 12.72 8.02
N LEU A 51 13.61 12.35 6.93
CA LEU A 51 15.02 12.69 6.68
C LEU A 51 15.19 14.18 6.43
N ALA A 52 14.32 14.80 5.63
CA ALA A 52 14.34 16.25 5.39
C ALA A 52 14.11 17.05 6.67
N ASP A 53 13.12 16.67 7.50
CA ASP A 53 12.83 17.29 8.81
C ASP A 53 14.01 17.19 9.79
N LYS A 54 14.88 16.18 9.62
CA LYS A 54 16.10 15.98 10.40
C LYS A 54 17.34 16.67 9.80
N GLY A 55 17.18 17.45 8.73
CA GLY A 55 18.21 18.29 8.10
C GLY A 55 19.13 17.55 7.13
N PHE A 56 18.78 16.34 6.69
CA PHE A 56 19.51 15.64 5.63
C PHE A 56 19.24 16.27 4.24
N GLU A 57 20.20 16.16 3.35
CA GLU A 57 20.00 16.37 1.92
C GLU A 57 19.38 15.09 1.35
N VAL A 58 18.12 15.18 0.91
CA VAL A 58 17.37 14.02 0.40
C VAL A 58 17.32 14.06 -1.12
N VAL A 59 17.82 12.99 -1.75
CA VAL A 59 17.62 12.70 -3.17
C VAL A 59 16.55 11.63 -3.29
N LEU A 60 15.35 12.04 -3.70
CA LEU A 60 14.19 11.16 -3.85
C LEU A 60 14.04 10.77 -5.33
N LEU A 61 14.19 9.48 -5.63
CA LEU A 61 14.17 8.92 -6.99
C LEU A 61 12.90 8.10 -7.19
N GLU A 62 12.25 8.27 -8.33
CA GLU A 62 11.07 7.52 -8.74
C GLU A 62 11.26 7.04 -10.19
N ALA A 63 10.97 5.76 -10.42
CA ALA A 63 11.15 5.15 -11.74
C ALA A 63 10.07 5.57 -12.75
N ARG A 64 8.84 5.81 -12.27
CA ARG A 64 7.72 6.29 -13.09
C ARG A 64 7.81 7.78 -13.32
N GLU A 65 7.00 8.29 -14.25
CA GLU A 65 6.81 9.73 -14.46
C GLU A 65 5.84 10.36 -13.44
N ARG A 66 5.40 9.60 -12.44
CA ARG A 66 4.49 10.03 -11.38
C ARG A 66 4.91 9.50 -10.02
N THR A 67 4.52 10.18 -8.97
CA THR A 67 4.64 9.71 -7.59
C THR A 67 3.45 8.82 -7.19
N GLY A 68 3.48 8.25 -5.97
CA GLY A 68 2.39 7.47 -5.38
C GLY A 68 2.56 5.95 -5.48
N GLY A 69 3.29 5.48 -6.50
CA GLY A 69 3.49 4.04 -6.71
C GLY A 69 2.16 3.31 -6.95
N ARG A 70 1.76 2.43 -6.01
CA ARG A 70 0.49 1.68 -6.04
C ARG A 70 -0.74 2.51 -5.58
N VAL A 71 -0.58 3.75 -5.16
CA VAL A 71 -1.67 4.72 -5.05
C VAL A 71 -1.70 5.50 -6.35
N HIS A 72 -2.75 5.32 -7.13
CA HIS A 72 -2.84 5.88 -8.49
C HIS A 72 -4.28 6.16 -8.86
N SER A 73 -4.61 7.44 -9.00
CA SER A 73 -5.91 7.90 -9.48
C SER A 73 -5.77 8.46 -10.90
N VAL A 74 -6.77 8.25 -11.72
CA VAL A 74 -6.84 8.74 -13.10
C VAL A 74 -8.22 9.31 -13.42
N GLU A 75 -8.30 10.22 -14.38
CA GLU A 75 -9.55 10.70 -14.94
C GLU A 75 -10.06 9.71 -16.01
N ARG A 76 -11.20 9.10 -15.76
CA ARG A 76 -11.87 8.19 -16.71
C ARG A 76 -13.36 8.15 -16.41
N PHE A 77 -14.19 7.83 -17.41
CA PHE A 77 -15.66 7.76 -17.29
C PHE A 77 -16.30 9.06 -16.76
N GLY A 78 -15.70 10.23 -17.08
CA GLY A 78 -16.16 11.53 -16.61
C GLY A 78 -15.95 11.81 -15.12
N THR A 79 -15.11 11.02 -14.44
CA THR A 79 -14.80 11.15 -13.02
C THR A 79 -13.38 10.69 -12.71
N THR A 80 -12.92 10.94 -11.47
CA THR A 80 -11.64 10.39 -10.98
C THR A 80 -11.87 9.00 -10.40
N ILE A 81 -11.08 8.02 -10.83
CA ILE A 81 -11.08 6.65 -10.30
C ILE A 81 -9.70 6.25 -9.77
N ASP A 82 -9.69 5.38 -8.76
CA ASP A 82 -8.47 4.84 -8.15
C ASP A 82 -8.11 3.47 -8.73
N LEU A 83 -7.14 3.43 -9.63
CA LEU A 83 -6.61 2.17 -10.18
C LEU A 83 -5.89 1.34 -9.11
N GLY A 84 -5.28 1.99 -8.12
CA GLY A 84 -4.57 1.37 -7.00
C GLY A 84 -5.36 1.39 -5.70
N ALA A 85 -4.66 1.51 -4.57
CA ALA A 85 -5.24 1.60 -3.25
C ALA A 85 -6.15 2.82 -3.12
N SER A 86 -7.36 2.61 -2.58
CA SER A 86 -8.44 3.61 -2.50
C SER A 86 -8.84 3.93 -1.07
N TRP A 87 -8.85 2.93 -0.18
CA TRP A 87 -9.41 3.04 1.17
C TRP A 87 -8.36 3.42 2.23
N ILE A 88 -8.75 4.30 3.12
CA ILE A 88 -8.12 4.48 4.42
C ILE A 88 -8.86 3.54 5.38
N HIS A 89 -8.28 2.38 5.65
CA HIS A 89 -8.86 1.38 6.55
C HIS A 89 -8.84 1.82 8.00
N ASP A 90 -9.83 1.40 8.81
CA ASP A 90 -9.91 1.70 10.25
C ASP A 90 -9.71 3.21 10.53
N SER A 91 -10.56 4.07 10.04
CA SER A 91 -10.33 5.53 10.02
C SER A 91 -10.05 6.16 11.39
N ARG A 92 -10.53 5.55 12.48
CA ARG A 92 -10.33 6.06 13.85
C ARG A 92 -8.93 5.69 14.35
N GLY A 93 -8.05 6.68 14.38
CA GLY A 93 -6.65 6.52 14.80
C GLY A 93 -5.68 6.29 13.65
N ASN A 94 -6.17 6.02 12.44
CA ASN A 94 -5.32 5.90 11.27
C ASN A 94 -4.61 7.23 10.96
N PRO A 95 -3.28 7.26 10.84
CA PRO A 95 -2.54 8.49 10.61
C PRO A 95 -2.85 9.16 9.26
N LEU A 96 -3.29 8.39 8.25
CA LEU A 96 -3.68 8.95 6.96
C LEU A 96 -5.01 9.72 7.03
N THR A 97 -5.92 9.36 7.93
CA THR A 97 -7.11 10.16 8.23
C THR A 97 -6.74 11.56 8.71
N ALA A 98 -5.70 11.66 9.55
CA ALA A 98 -5.19 12.94 10.00
C ALA A 98 -4.52 13.75 8.86
N VAL A 99 -3.88 13.08 7.91
CA VAL A 99 -3.33 13.72 6.71
C VAL A 99 -4.46 14.23 5.83
N ALA A 100 -5.45 13.41 5.52
CA ALA A 100 -6.62 13.78 4.71
C ALA A 100 -7.33 15.01 5.29
N ARG A 101 -7.61 14.99 6.60
CA ARG A 101 -8.25 16.12 7.30
C ARG A 101 -7.43 17.41 7.20
N ARG A 102 -6.10 17.37 7.45
CA ARG A 102 -5.23 18.55 7.35
C ARG A 102 -5.14 19.09 5.94
N ALA A 103 -5.24 18.24 4.94
CA ALA A 103 -5.25 18.61 3.53
C ALA A 103 -6.62 19.04 3.01
N GLY A 104 -7.66 19.02 3.85
CA GLY A 104 -9.04 19.40 3.46
C GLY A 104 -9.69 18.42 2.50
N LEU A 105 -9.24 17.14 2.46
CA LEU A 105 -9.78 16.14 1.56
C LEU A 105 -11.16 15.68 2.05
N GLN A 106 -12.10 15.58 1.13
CA GLN A 106 -13.43 15.04 1.41
C GLN A 106 -13.38 13.52 1.42
N THR A 107 -13.88 12.91 2.48
CA THR A 107 -13.94 11.46 2.63
C THR A 107 -15.36 10.96 2.68
N VAL A 108 -15.60 9.75 2.15
CA VAL A 108 -16.89 9.06 2.13
C VAL A 108 -16.70 7.72 2.86
N PRO A 109 -17.50 7.43 3.90
CA PRO A 109 -17.43 6.15 4.59
C PRO A 109 -17.96 5.03 3.69
N THR A 110 -17.44 3.83 3.89
CA THR A 110 -17.92 2.59 3.27
C THR A 110 -18.62 1.74 4.33
N ASP A 111 -19.78 1.20 3.98
CA ASP A 111 -20.56 0.25 4.78
C ASP A 111 -20.56 -1.13 4.10
N TYR A 112 -19.65 -2.00 4.52
CA TYR A 112 -19.52 -3.35 3.95
C TYR A 112 -20.69 -4.27 4.29
N ASP A 113 -21.56 -3.93 5.25
CA ASP A 113 -22.73 -4.71 5.61
C ASP A 113 -23.92 -4.46 4.65
N ASN A 114 -23.86 -3.37 3.88
CA ASN A 114 -24.87 -3.01 2.89
C ASN A 114 -24.58 -3.69 1.54
N VAL A 115 -24.79 -5.00 1.49
CA VAL A 115 -24.53 -5.86 0.35
C VAL A 115 -25.78 -6.53 -0.19
N GLN A 116 -25.95 -6.56 -1.51
CA GLN A 116 -26.96 -7.36 -2.20
C GLN A 116 -26.29 -8.58 -2.83
N LEU A 117 -26.68 -9.77 -2.38
CA LEU A 117 -26.19 -11.04 -2.90
C LEU A 117 -27.28 -11.75 -3.69
N ARG A 118 -26.90 -12.38 -4.80
CA ARG A 118 -27.76 -13.26 -5.58
C ARG A 118 -27.05 -14.56 -5.89
N PHE A 119 -27.84 -15.61 -5.99
CA PHE A 119 -27.39 -16.89 -6.53
C PHE A 119 -27.13 -16.78 -8.04
N GLY A 120 -26.25 -17.61 -8.56
CA GLY A 120 -26.18 -17.83 -9.98
C GLY A 120 -27.55 -18.29 -10.52
N GLY A 121 -28.12 -17.53 -11.46
CA GLY A 121 -29.50 -17.73 -11.91
C GLY A 121 -30.50 -16.69 -11.37
N GLY A 122 -30.06 -15.75 -10.53
CA GLY A 122 -30.75 -14.52 -10.21
C GLY A 122 -31.62 -14.49 -8.95
N ALA A 123 -31.80 -15.62 -8.26
CA ALA A 123 -32.53 -15.64 -6.99
C ALA A 123 -31.74 -14.84 -5.92
N GLU A 124 -32.46 -14.07 -5.11
CA GLU A 124 -31.85 -13.27 -4.05
C GLU A 124 -31.45 -14.16 -2.86
N VAL A 125 -30.27 -13.94 -2.28
CA VAL A 125 -29.86 -14.52 -1.01
C VAL A 125 -30.63 -13.81 0.10
N THR A 126 -31.46 -14.57 0.83
CA THR A 126 -32.26 -14.00 1.91
C THR A 126 -31.42 -13.56 3.10
N GLY A 127 -31.91 -12.58 3.87
CA GLY A 127 -31.22 -12.16 5.10
C GLY A 127 -31.00 -13.30 6.11
N GLU A 128 -31.88 -14.33 6.15
CA GLU A 128 -31.70 -15.50 6.99
C GLU A 128 -30.53 -16.38 6.50
N GLN A 129 -30.44 -16.65 5.19
CA GLN A 129 -29.32 -17.40 4.59
C GLN A 129 -28.00 -16.69 4.82
N LEU A 130 -27.97 -15.36 4.58
CA LEU A 130 -26.78 -14.55 4.82
C LEU A 130 -26.35 -14.60 6.29
N ALA A 131 -27.29 -14.42 7.24
CA ALA A 131 -26.97 -14.45 8.67
C ALA A 131 -26.44 -15.83 9.12
N ARG A 132 -26.97 -16.92 8.56
CA ARG A 132 -26.46 -18.29 8.84
C ARG A 132 -25.06 -18.48 8.28
N ALA A 133 -24.80 -18.03 7.06
CA ALA A 133 -23.47 -18.08 6.44
C ALA A 133 -22.45 -17.24 7.22
N GLN A 134 -22.81 -16.04 7.64
CA GLN A 134 -21.98 -15.19 8.50
C GLN A 134 -21.69 -15.87 9.84
N GLY A 135 -22.70 -16.48 10.49
CA GLY A 135 -22.50 -17.23 11.71
C GLY A 135 -21.58 -18.46 11.55
N ALA A 136 -21.63 -19.12 10.38
CA ALA A 136 -20.72 -20.20 10.04
C ALA A 136 -19.30 -19.67 9.78
N TYR A 137 -19.16 -18.57 9.08
CA TYR A 137 -17.89 -17.88 8.86
C TYR A 137 -17.20 -17.53 10.18
N GLU A 138 -17.92 -16.95 11.15
CA GLU A 138 -17.34 -16.60 12.45
C GLU A 138 -16.85 -17.83 13.24
N LYS A 139 -17.53 -18.97 13.13
CA LYS A 139 -17.06 -20.24 13.73
C LYS A 139 -15.77 -20.71 13.08
N VAL A 140 -15.70 -20.70 11.75
CA VAL A 140 -14.49 -21.04 10.97
C VAL A 140 -13.35 -20.10 11.33
N ARG A 141 -13.56 -18.80 11.27
CA ARG A 141 -12.60 -17.76 11.60
C ARG A 141 -12.01 -17.94 12.99
N SER A 142 -12.87 -18.12 13.99
CA SER A 142 -12.45 -18.34 15.38
C SER A 142 -11.62 -19.61 15.56
N ALA A 143 -11.96 -20.70 14.84
CA ALA A 143 -11.22 -21.95 14.90
C ALA A 143 -9.83 -21.82 14.24
N LEU A 144 -9.76 -21.18 13.08
CA LEU A 144 -8.51 -20.89 12.37
C LEU A 144 -7.61 -19.96 13.21
N TYR A 145 -8.17 -18.96 13.88
CA TYR A 145 -7.42 -18.08 14.80
C TYR A 145 -6.76 -18.86 15.94
N ARG A 146 -7.48 -19.76 16.58
CA ARG A 146 -6.90 -20.62 17.63
C ARG A 146 -5.77 -21.50 17.10
N GLN A 147 -5.91 -21.99 15.88
CA GLN A 147 -4.88 -22.81 15.23
C GLN A 147 -3.66 -21.97 14.81
N ALA A 148 -3.84 -20.77 14.29
CA ALA A 148 -2.77 -19.85 13.92
C ALA A 148 -1.87 -19.52 15.12
N ARG A 149 -2.46 -19.28 16.29
CA ARG A 149 -1.69 -19.04 17.53
C ARG A 149 -0.78 -20.20 17.93
N ARG A 150 -1.11 -21.43 17.55
CA ARG A 150 -0.31 -22.63 17.86
C ARG A 150 0.68 -22.97 16.76
N SER A 151 0.29 -22.73 15.53
CA SER A 151 1.03 -23.13 14.33
C SER A 151 0.96 -22.05 13.23
N PRO A 152 1.51 -20.83 13.45
CA PRO A 152 1.34 -19.70 12.53
C PRO A 152 1.84 -19.98 11.13
N ARG A 153 2.86 -20.83 10.99
CA ARG A 153 3.47 -21.17 9.69
C ARG A 153 2.78 -22.32 8.94
N ALA A 154 1.74 -22.93 9.51
CA ALA A 154 1.00 -24.00 8.85
C ALA A 154 0.20 -23.46 7.66
N ALA A 155 -0.11 -24.34 6.70
CA ALA A 155 -0.97 -24.01 5.57
C ALA A 155 -2.40 -23.70 6.03
N LEU A 156 -3.02 -22.68 5.43
CA LEU A 156 -4.39 -22.28 5.76
C LEU A 156 -5.40 -23.26 5.16
N ASP A 157 -5.25 -23.67 3.91
CA ASP A 157 -6.27 -24.44 3.20
C ASP A 157 -6.63 -25.77 3.88
N PRO A 158 -5.70 -26.67 4.28
CA PRO A 158 -6.09 -27.88 4.99
C PRO A 158 -6.83 -27.61 6.31
N ALA A 159 -6.48 -26.53 7.00
CA ALA A 159 -7.16 -26.13 8.22
C ALA A 159 -8.58 -25.61 7.92
N LEU A 160 -8.74 -24.81 6.87
CA LEU A 160 -10.02 -24.31 6.38
C LEU A 160 -10.95 -25.48 6.00
N GLN A 161 -10.49 -26.40 5.15
CA GLN A 161 -11.29 -27.55 4.71
C GLN A 161 -11.74 -28.42 5.89
N ALA A 162 -10.85 -28.63 6.88
CA ALA A 162 -11.20 -29.37 8.09
C ALA A 162 -12.29 -28.68 8.94
N GLN A 163 -12.38 -27.34 8.91
CA GLN A 163 -13.47 -26.64 9.59
C GLN A 163 -14.76 -26.67 8.76
N LEU A 164 -14.67 -26.46 7.46
CA LEU A 164 -15.81 -26.51 6.55
C LEU A 164 -16.51 -27.86 6.58
N ALA A 165 -15.76 -28.96 6.67
CA ALA A 165 -16.30 -30.33 6.77
C ALA A 165 -17.11 -30.60 8.05
N ARG A 166 -17.00 -29.73 9.07
CA ARG A 166 -17.74 -29.86 10.35
C ARG A 166 -19.05 -29.08 10.38
N LEU A 167 -19.30 -28.29 9.34
CA LEU A 167 -20.51 -27.48 9.27
C LEU A 167 -21.66 -28.28 8.69
N SER A 168 -22.84 -28.06 9.23
CA SER A 168 -24.11 -28.57 8.68
C SER A 168 -24.84 -27.38 8.06
N LEU A 169 -24.63 -27.18 6.75
CA LEU A 169 -25.21 -26.11 5.96
C LEU A 169 -26.01 -26.70 4.80
N THR A 170 -27.06 -26.00 4.40
CA THR A 170 -27.72 -26.25 3.10
C THR A 170 -26.78 -25.88 1.94
N ALA A 171 -27.14 -26.27 0.73
CA ALA A 171 -26.35 -25.88 -0.46
C ALA A 171 -26.25 -24.36 -0.59
N ASP A 172 -27.36 -23.66 -0.46
CA ASP A 172 -27.43 -22.20 -0.55
C ASP A 172 -26.61 -21.48 0.52
N GLU A 173 -26.70 -21.96 1.78
CA GLU A 173 -25.88 -21.42 2.88
C GLU A 173 -24.40 -21.68 2.65
N ARG A 174 -24.04 -22.81 2.05
CA ARG A 174 -22.66 -23.12 1.71
C ARG A 174 -22.14 -22.26 0.58
N GLU A 175 -22.88 -22.04 -0.50
CA GLU A 175 -22.52 -21.13 -1.58
C GLU A 175 -22.34 -19.69 -1.08
N THR A 176 -23.23 -19.25 -0.17
CA THR A 176 -23.12 -17.93 0.46
C THR A 176 -21.86 -17.83 1.34
N LEU A 177 -21.53 -18.87 2.11
CA LEU A 177 -20.29 -18.93 2.89
C LEU A 177 -19.04 -18.94 1.99
N ASP A 178 -19.06 -19.68 0.89
CA ASP A 178 -17.95 -19.74 -0.05
C ASP A 178 -17.70 -18.37 -0.69
N TRP A 179 -18.77 -17.60 -0.99
CA TRP A 179 -18.62 -16.21 -1.43
C TRP A 179 -17.99 -15.31 -0.34
N ILE A 180 -18.44 -15.41 0.92
CA ILE A 180 -17.85 -14.66 2.05
C ILE A 180 -16.35 -14.99 2.16
N LEU A 181 -15.99 -16.27 2.13
CA LEU A 181 -14.59 -16.71 2.19
C LEU A 181 -13.78 -16.24 0.97
N GLY A 182 -14.42 -16.15 -0.18
CA GLY A 182 -13.80 -15.63 -1.39
C GLY A 182 -13.48 -14.12 -1.31
N VAL A 183 -14.33 -13.35 -0.64
CA VAL A 183 -14.05 -11.93 -0.33
C VAL A 183 -12.91 -11.83 0.67
N GLU A 184 -12.96 -12.58 1.76
CA GLU A 184 -12.02 -12.51 2.89
C GLU A 184 -10.62 -13.09 2.59
N LEU A 185 -10.47 -13.94 1.58
CA LEU A 185 -9.21 -14.59 1.27
C LEU A 185 -8.63 -14.13 -0.08
N PRO A 186 -9.16 -14.53 -1.25
CA PRO A 186 -8.58 -14.08 -2.51
C PRO A 186 -8.65 -12.57 -2.73
N LEU A 187 -9.73 -11.91 -2.34
CA LEU A 187 -9.88 -10.46 -2.59
C LEU A 187 -9.14 -9.63 -1.53
N ASP A 188 -9.25 -9.97 -0.25
CA ASP A 188 -8.63 -9.17 0.80
C ASP A 188 -7.13 -9.46 0.98
N LEU A 189 -6.70 -10.74 0.83
CA LEU A 189 -5.30 -11.15 0.98
C LEU A 189 -4.54 -11.32 -0.35
N ALA A 190 -5.19 -11.06 -1.48
CA ALA A 190 -4.64 -11.19 -2.82
C ALA A 190 -4.02 -12.57 -3.13
N ALA A 191 -4.51 -13.62 -2.49
CA ALA A 191 -3.99 -14.97 -2.63
C ALA A 191 -5.07 -16.03 -2.36
N ALA A 192 -5.04 -17.13 -3.13
CA ALA A 192 -5.92 -18.27 -2.89
C ALA A 192 -5.62 -18.94 -1.54
N PRO A 193 -6.61 -19.60 -0.88
CA PRO A 193 -6.40 -20.29 0.39
C PRO A 193 -5.19 -21.25 0.40
N ALA A 194 -4.95 -21.97 -0.70
CA ALA A 194 -3.81 -22.86 -0.85
C ALA A 194 -2.44 -22.15 -0.86
N GLN A 195 -2.40 -20.85 -1.13
CA GLN A 195 -1.20 -20.02 -1.15
C GLN A 195 -0.93 -19.34 0.20
N LEU A 196 -1.87 -19.42 1.16
CA LEU A 196 -1.82 -18.70 2.44
C LEU A 196 -1.38 -19.60 3.58
N GLY A 197 -0.53 -19.06 4.45
CA GLY A 197 -0.29 -19.58 5.79
C GLY A 197 -1.32 -19.06 6.78
N LEU A 198 -1.49 -19.75 7.90
CA LEU A 198 -2.42 -19.33 8.95
C LEU A 198 -2.08 -17.94 9.52
N ASP A 199 -0.80 -17.57 9.58
CA ASP A 199 -0.37 -16.25 10.07
C ASP A 199 -0.85 -15.12 9.17
N SER A 200 -1.00 -15.37 7.85
CA SER A 200 -1.46 -14.36 6.89
C SER A 200 -2.86 -13.83 7.19
N TYR A 201 -3.74 -14.71 7.65
CA TYR A 201 -5.13 -14.38 7.93
C TYR A 201 -5.30 -13.54 9.21
N TYR A 202 -4.29 -13.55 10.08
CA TYR A 202 -4.35 -12.89 11.39
C TYR A 202 -3.19 -11.92 11.62
N GLU A 203 -2.39 -11.68 10.60
CA GLU A 203 -1.30 -10.72 10.74
C GLU A 203 -1.81 -9.28 10.78
N GLY A 204 -1.02 -8.44 11.43
CA GLY A 204 -1.34 -7.04 11.57
C GLY A 204 -2.21 -6.72 12.77
N GLU A 205 -2.44 -5.45 12.95
CA GLU A 205 -3.26 -4.88 14.02
C GLU A 205 -4.27 -3.91 13.42
N SER A 206 -5.46 -3.88 14.00
CA SER A 206 -6.45 -2.87 13.68
C SER A 206 -6.15 -1.59 14.46
N TRP A 207 -6.48 -0.45 13.87
CA TRP A 207 -6.57 0.80 14.59
C TRP A 207 -7.76 0.76 15.57
N LYS A 208 -8.23 1.90 16.00
CA LYS A 208 -9.36 1.99 16.92
C LYS A 208 -10.72 1.74 16.25
N GLY A 209 -10.73 1.07 15.07
CA GLY A 209 -11.92 0.85 14.26
C GLY A 209 -12.40 2.14 13.57
N GLY A 210 -13.70 2.22 13.33
CA GLY A 210 -14.32 3.25 12.50
C GLY A 210 -14.49 2.76 11.06
N PRO A 211 -15.34 3.43 10.25
CA PRO A 211 -15.55 3.03 8.86
C PRO A 211 -14.28 3.22 8.05
N ASP A 212 -14.14 2.42 7.02
CA ASP A 212 -13.16 2.66 5.97
C ASP A 212 -13.58 3.85 5.13
N LEU A 213 -12.63 4.65 4.69
CA LEU A 213 -12.91 5.91 3.98
C LEU A 213 -12.35 5.90 2.58
N LEU A 214 -13.20 6.17 1.60
CA LEU A 214 -12.80 6.58 0.26
C LEU A 214 -12.55 8.09 0.20
N ILE A 215 -11.71 8.53 -0.73
CA ILE A 215 -11.41 9.96 -0.92
C ILE A 215 -12.09 10.44 -2.20
N ARG A 216 -13.00 11.41 -2.08
CA ARG A 216 -13.61 12.03 -3.24
C ARG A 216 -12.56 12.75 -4.08
N GLY A 217 -12.52 12.43 -5.39
CA GLY A 217 -11.46 12.92 -6.27
C GLY A 217 -10.15 12.13 -6.17
N GLY A 218 -10.16 10.95 -5.55
CA GLY A 218 -9.11 9.93 -5.60
C GLY A 218 -8.03 10.03 -4.52
N ALA A 219 -7.49 8.87 -4.17
CA ALA A 219 -6.47 8.70 -3.14
C ALA A 219 -5.11 9.34 -3.49
N SER A 220 -4.85 9.64 -4.76
CA SER A 220 -3.63 10.38 -5.17
C SER A 220 -3.50 11.75 -4.52
N GLN A 221 -4.60 12.34 -4.04
CA GLN A 221 -4.56 13.59 -3.28
C GLN A 221 -3.78 13.44 -1.95
N LEU A 222 -3.84 12.26 -1.29
CA LEU A 222 -2.99 11.96 -0.13
C LEU A 222 -1.51 12.00 -0.50
N VAL A 223 -1.16 11.41 -1.64
CA VAL A 223 0.21 11.41 -2.16
C VAL A 223 0.67 12.85 -2.38
N THR A 224 -0.13 13.68 -3.04
CA THR A 224 0.16 15.10 -3.27
C THR A 224 0.37 15.86 -1.97
N ALA A 225 -0.50 15.66 -0.98
CA ALA A 225 -0.39 16.31 0.33
C ALA A 225 0.88 15.88 1.08
N ILE A 226 1.25 14.61 1.03
CA ILE A 226 2.45 14.09 1.68
C ILE A 226 3.72 14.54 0.93
N ALA A 227 3.69 14.62 -0.39
CA ALA A 227 4.81 15.02 -1.22
C ALA A 227 5.09 16.53 -1.21
N ALA A 228 4.17 17.36 -0.69
CA ALA A 228 4.30 18.81 -0.70
C ALA A 228 5.66 19.28 -0.14
N GLY A 229 6.42 20.06 -0.91
CA GLY A 229 7.77 20.55 -0.55
C GLY A 229 8.90 19.51 -0.72
N LEU A 230 8.62 18.25 -1.07
CA LEU A 230 9.61 17.30 -1.57
C LEU A 230 9.80 17.50 -3.09
N ARG A 231 10.95 17.09 -3.60
CA ARG A 231 11.28 17.22 -5.04
C ARG A 231 11.68 15.83 -5.57
N PRO A 232 10.71 14.95 -5.88
CA PRO A 232 11.00 13.66 -6.50
C PRO A 232 11.58 13.86 -7.90
N ARG A 233 12.63 13.12 -8.22
CA ARG A 233 13.13 12.98 -9.59
C ARG A 233 12.42 11.77 -10.21
N THR A 234 11.50 12.01 -11.11
CA THR A 234 10.77 11.00 -11.89
C THR A 234 11.61 10.49 -13.07
N GLY A 235 11.20 9.38 -13.72
CA GLY A 235 11.96 8.74 -14.78
C GLY A 235 13.33 8.19 -14.33
N ALA A 236 13.58 8.10 -13.02
CA ALA A 236 14.88 7.76 -12.43
C ALA A 236 14.90 6.31 -11.93
N LYS A 237 14.86 5.33 -12.84
CA LYS A 237 14.91 3.90 -12.53
C LYS A 237 16.28 3.52 -11.95
N VAL A 238 16.28 2.98 -10.72
CA VAL A 238 17.48 2.49 -10.03
C VAL A 238 17.69 1.01 -10.38
N GLU A 239 18.94 0.65 -10.72
CA GLU A 239 19.33 -0.72 -11.07
C GLU A 239 20.33 -1.34 -10.08
N ALA A 240 21.10 -0.52 -9.36
CA ALA A 240 22.06 -1.02 -8.40
C ALA A 240 22.23 -0.11 -7.18
N VAL A 241 22.47 -0.74 -6.02
CA VAL A 241 22.86 -0.08 -4.77
C VAL A 241 24.14 -0.73 -4.26
N ARG A 242 25.23 0.03 -4.23
CA ARG A 242 26.54 -0.43 -3.70
C ARG A 242 26.83 0.28 -2.38
N SER A 243 27.19 -0.46 -1.34
CA SER A 243 27.50 0.08 -0.02
C SER A 243 28.89 -0.38 0.44
N ARG A 244 29.89 0.50 0.30
CA ARG A 244 31.29 0.22 0.64
C ARG A 244 31.96 1.46 1.25
N GLY A 245 32.94 1.25 2.11
CA GLY A 245 33.80 2.33 2.62
C GLY A 245 33.07 3.44 3.40
N GLY A 246 31.88 3.14 3.95
CA GLY A 246 31.09 4.16 4.66
C GLY A 246 30.21 5.03 3.74
N GLU A 247 30.13 4.72 2.45
CA GLU A 247 29.30 5.40 1.46
C GLU A 247 28.33 4.44 0.78
N VAL A 248 27.29 5.00 0.17
CA VAL A 248 26.36 4.27 -0.70
C VAL A 248 26.38 4.94 -2.08
N GLN A 249 26.56 4.13 -3.10
CA GLN A 249 26.42 4.55 -4.50
C GLN A 249 25.18 3.92 -5.09
N VAL A 250 24.25 4.73 -5.59
CA VAL A 250 23.04 4.33 -6.31
C VAL A 250 23.27 4.54 -7.78
N GLN A 251 23.06 3.51 -8.60
CA GLN A 251 23.20 3.57 -10.05
C GLN A 251 21.83 3.54 -10.71
N LEU A 252 21.57 4.50 -11.59
CA LEU A 252 20.37 4.60 -12.41
C LEU A 252 20.53 3.82 -13.71
N ALA A 253 19.40 3.49 -14.34
CA ALA A 253 19.37 3.10 -15.74
C ALA A 253 20.05 4.21 -16.57
N GLY A 254 20.87 3.80 -17.54
CA GLY A 254 21.69 4.75 -18.30
C GLY A 254 23.03 5.11 -17.66
N GLY A 255 23.38 4.51 -16.49
CA GLY A 255 24.73 4.54 -15.93
C GLY A 255 25.05 5.69 -14.98
N GLU A 256 24.19 6.68 -14.82
CA GLU A 256 24.38 7.73 -13.81
C GLU A 256 24.54 7.15 -12.40
N LYS A 257 25.47 7.71 -11.62
CA LYS A 257 25.76 7.27 -10.26
C LYS A 257 25.60 8.41 -9.26
N ILE A 258 24.89 8.15 -8.19
CA ILE A 258 24.65 9.10 -7.10
C ILE A 258 25.31 8.56 -5.83
N THR A 259 26.26 9.30 -5.25
CA THR A 259 26.91 8.95 -3.99
C THR A 259 26.20 9.64 -2.82
N ALA A 260 26.01 8.91 -1.73
CA ALA A 260 25.32 9.35 -0.53
C ALA A 260 25.86 8.67 0.73
N ASP A 261 25.48 9.17 1.89
CA ASP A 261 25.86 8.61 3.20
C ASP A 261 24.96 7.40 3.58
N GLY A 262 23.81 7.24 2.93
CA GLY A 262 22.88 6.13 3.16
C GLY A 262 21.76 6.05 2.13
N CYS A 263 21.03 4.94 2.13
CA CYS A 263 19.94 4.70 1.17
C CYS A 263 18.74 4.04 1.85
N VAL A 264 17.53 4.53 1.53
CA VAL A 264 16.26 3.84 1.83
C VAL A 264 15.68 3.34 0.51
N VAL A 265 15.46 2.04 0.41
CA VAL A 265 14.88 1.41 -0.79
C VAL A 265 13.43 1.04 -0.47
N THR A 266 12.49 1.61 -1.24
CA THR A 266 11.05 1.47 -0.97
C THR A 266 10.27 0.88 -2.16
N VAL A 267 10.96 0.16 -3.02
CA VAL A 267 10.33 -0.52 -4.16
C VAL A 267 9.42 -1.66 -3.67
N PRO A 268 8.36 -2.01 -4.42
CA PRO A 268 7.48 -3.13 -4.08
C PRO A 268 8.23 -4.45 -3.92
N LEU A 269 7.68 -5.36 -3.11
CA LEU A 269 8.29 -6.69 -2.91
C LEU A 269 8.41 -7.46 -4.23
N GLY A 270 7.47 -7.31 -5.16
CA GLY A 270 7.54 -7.94 -6.49
C GLY A 270 8.79 -7.52 -7.27
N VAL A 271 9.19 -6.26 -7.17
CA VAL A 271 10.43 -5.72 -7.78
C VAL A 271 11.67 -6.32 -7.12
N LEU A 272 11.67 -6.47 -5.77
CA LEU A 272 12.76 -7.12 -5.04
C LEU A 272 12.87 -8.61 -5.39
N LYS A 273 11.75 -9.32 -5.50
CA LYS A 273 11.69 -10.74 -5.90
C LYS A 273 12.23 -10.97 -7.32
N ALA A 274 11.96 -10.05 -8.22
CA ALA A 274 12.45 -10.09 -9.60
C ALA A 274 13.95 -9.77 -9.72
N GLY A 275 14.62 -9.35 -8.63
CA GLY A 275 16.03 -8.97 -8.67
C GLY A 275 16.30 -7.73 -9.53
N ALA A 276 15.29 -6.87 -9.74
CA ALA A 276 15.40 -5.69 -10.59
C ALA A 276 16.39 -4.64 -10.05
N ILE A 277 16.77 -4.73 -8.77
CA ILE A 277 17.83 -3.92 -8.17
C ILE A 277 18.91 -4.86 -7.62
N SER A 278 20.13 -4.70 -8.07
CA SER A 278 21.29 -5.42 -7.54
C SER A 278 21.86 -4.73 -6.30
N PHE A 279 22.32 -5.53 -5.33
CA PHE A 279 22.94 -5.04 -4.10
C PHE A 279 24.39 -5.55 -3.99
N ASP A 280 25.34 -4.64 -3.73
CA ASP A 280 26.76 -4.98 -3.53
C ASP A 280 27.30 -4.28 -2.26
N PRO A 281 27.68 -5.02 -1.21
CA PRO A 281 27.54 -6.47 -1.07
C PRO A 281 26.08 -6.93 -1.08
N PRO A 282 25.83 -8.22 -1.33
CA PRO A 282 24.46 -8.77 -1.28
C PRO A 282 23.78 -8.47 0.07
N LEU A 283 22.49 -8.23 0.06
CA LEU A 283 21.72 -8.07 1.29
C LEU A 283 21.99 -9.23 2.27
N PRO A 284 21.93 -9.00 3.58
CA PRO A 284 22.13 -10.04 4.58
C PRO A 284 21.26 -11.28 4.32
N ALA A 285 21.73 -12.46 4.69
CA ALA A 285 21.04 -13.73 4.43
C ALA A 285 19.58 -13.74 4.94
N GLY A 286 19.32 -13.08 6.08
CA GLY A 286 17.97 -12.90 6.63
C GLY A 286 17.04 -12.14 5.67
N HIS A 287 17.49 -11.00 5.13
CA HIS A 287 16.71 -10.20 4.17
C HIS A 287 16.42 -11.00 2.90
N ARG A 288 17.42 -11.65 2.33
CA ARG A 288 17.25 -12.48 1.12
C ARG A 288 16.27 -13.63 1.34
N ARG A 289 16.29 -14.24 2.53
CA ARG A 289 15.33 -15.28 2.92
C ARG A 289 13.91 -14.70 3.06
N SER A 290 13.75 -13.55 3.71
CA SER A 290 12.45 -12.88 3.86
C SER A 290 11.87 -12.46 2.50
N ILE A 291 12.67 -11.89 1.59
CA ILE A 291 12.25 -11.58 0.21
C ILE A 291 11.68 -12.82 -0.49
N ARG A 292 12.30 -13.99 -0.33
CA ARG A 292 11.80 -15.23 -0.94
C ARG A 292 10.52 -15.73 -0.27
N ARG A 293 10.42 -15.67 1.07
CA ARG A 293 9.35 -16.27 1.86
C ARG A 293 8.06 -15.48 1.85
N ILE A 294 8.14 -14.16 2.02
CA ILE A 294 6.94 -13.30 1.98
C ILE A 294 6.32 -13.40 0.59
N GLY A 295 5.03 -13.69 0.52
CA GLY A 295 4.26 -13.73 -0.72
C GLY A 295 4.04 -12.33 -1.30
N PHE A 296 3.67 -12.28 -2.57
CA PHE A 296 3.26 -11.05 -3.22
C PHE A 296 2.13 -11.41 -4.18
N GLY A 297 0.92 -11.04 -3.79
CA GLY A 297 -0.30 -11.46 -4.44
C GLY A 297 -0.80 -10.47 -5.49
N LEU A 298 -1.96 -10.80 -6.06
CA LEU A 298 -2.61 -9.98 -7.07
C LEU A 298 -4.06 -9.69 -6.67
N LEU A 299 -4.44 -8.45 -6.74
CA LEU A 299 -5.81 -7.95 -6.75
C LEU A 299 -5.96 -7.03 -7.95
N GLU A 300 -6.89 -7.36 -8.83
CA GLU A 300 -7.23 -6.50 -9.98
C GLU A 300 -8.58 -5.83 -9.80
N LYS A 301 -8.67 -4.64 -10.32
CA LYS A 301 -9.86 -3.81 -10.37
C LYS A 301 -10.43 -3.78 -11.77
N THR A 302 -11.73 -3.93 -11.88
CA THR A 302 -12.47 -3.73 -13.13
C THR A 302 -13.53 -2.68 -12.92
N PHE A 303 -13.40 -1.57 -13.61
CA PHE A 303 -14.39 -0.51 -13.63
C PHE A 303 -15.36 -0.76 -14.78
N LEU A 304 -16.66 -0.73 -14.49
CA LEU A 304 -17.75 -0.92 -15.45
C LEU A 304 -18.61 0.34 -15.45
N SER A 305 -18.63 1.03 -16.57
CA SER A 305 -19.44 2.24 -16.76
C SER A 305 -20.73 1.91 -17.50
N TYR A 306 -21.83 2.44 -17.02
CA TYR A 306 -23.17 2.23 -17.58
C TYR A 306 -23.79 3.55 -18.01
N PRO A 307 -24.64 3.56 -19.02
CA PRO A 307 -25.43 4.74 -19.39
C PRO A 307 -26.36 5.19 -18.26
N GLN A 308 -26.91 4.22 -17.53
CA GLN A 308 -27.76 4.38 -16.35
C GLN A 308 -27.50 3.24 -15.37
N ALA A 309 -27.51 3.56 -14.07
CA ALA A 309 -27.40 2.54 -13.03
C ALA A 309 -28.63 1.62 -13.05
N TRP A 310 -28.41 0.31 -13.11
CA TRP A 310 -29.44 -0.72 -12.98
C TRP A 310 -29.66 -1.14 -11.51
N TRP A 311 -28.81 -0.67 -10.61
CA TRP A 311 -28.82 -1.00 -9.17
C TRP A 311 -29.41 0.14 -8.32
N PRO A 312 -29.94 -0.18 -7.12
CA PRO A 312 -30.33 0.83 -6.14
C PRO A 312 -29.11 1.64 -5.67
N ARG A 313 -29.26 2.95 -5.61
CA ARG A 313 -28.16 3.87 -5.27
C ARG A 313 -27.61 3.65 -3.85
N GLU A 314 -28.46 3.23 -2.94
CA GLU A 314 -28.16 2.99 -1.53
C GLU A 314 -27.40 1.70 -1.27
N VAL A 315 -27.41 0.74 -2.18
CA VAL A 315 -26.67 -0.52 -2.03
C VAL A 315 -25.20 -0.27 -2.36
N GLU A 316 -24.30 -0.61 -1.44
CA GLU A 316 -22.87 -0.34 -1.60
C GLU A 316 -22.11 -1.48 -2.29
N ALA A 317 -22.49 -2.73 -2.05
CA ALA A 317 -21.79 -3.86 -2.61
C ALA A 317 -22.72 -4.89 -3.25
N PHE A 318 -22.20 -5.63 -4.23
CA PHE A 318 -22.91 -6.64 -4.99
C PHE A 318 -22.05 -7.90 -5.12
N GLY A 319 -22.69 -9.05 -5.07
CA GLY A 319 -22.02 -10.32 -5.29
C GLY A 319 -22.94 -11.38 -5.87
N THR A 320 -22.33 -12.31 -6.60
CA THR A 320 -23.01 -13.51 -7.10
C THR A 320 -22.37 -14.73 -6.48
N THR A 321 -23.17 -15.61 -5.85
CA THR A 321 -22.71 -16.86 -5.28
C THR A 321 -22.63 -17.97 -6.34
N GLY A 322 -22.17 -19.16 -5.99
CA GLY A 322 -22.05 -20.32 -6.88
C GLY A 322 -20.71 -20.49 -7.56
N ALA A 323 -19.82 -19.50 -7.49
CA ALA A 323 -18.41 -19.67 -7.84
C ALA A 323 -17.63 -20.33 -6.70
N SER A 324 -16.48 -20.93 -7.01
CA SER A 324 -15.56 -21.38 -5.98
C SER A 324 -14.99 -20.22 -5.17
N ILE A 325 -14.49 -20.48 -3.96
CA ILE A 325 -13.80 -19.47 -3.12
C ILE A 325 -12.73 -18.72 -3.93
N ASP A 326 -11.97 -19.43 -4.78
CA ASP A 326 -10.88 -18.87 -5.57
C ASP A 326 -11.34 -17.95 -6.72
N GLU A 327 -12.60 -18.10 -7.17
CA GLU A 327 -13.14 -17.41 -8.37
C GLU A 327 -14.23 -16.40 -8.00
N THR A 328 -14.21 -15.93 -6.77
CA THR A 328 -15.17 -14.94 -6.26
C THR A 328 -14.93 -13.56 -6.88
N VAL A 329 -16.03 -12.93 -7.27
CA VAL A 329 -16.10 -11.50 -7.63
C VAL A 329 -16.83 -10.76 -6.52
N GLY A 330 -16.22 -9.67 -6.05
CA GLY A 330 -16.89 -8.65 -5.24
C GLY A 330 -17.05 -7.38 -6.07
N ALA A 331 -18.20 -6.72 -6.02
CA ALA A 331 -18.42 -5.49 -6.75
C ALA A 331 -18.92 -4.36 -5.84
N PHE A 332 -18.48 -3.14 -6.10
CA PHE A 332 -18.81 -1.93 -5.33
C PHE A 332 -19.48 -0.87 -6.20
N ASN A 333 -20.52 -0.26 -5.66
CA ASN A 333 -21.21 0.88 -6.23
C ASN A 333 -20.41 2.16 -6.02
N LEU A 334 -19.80 2.68 -7.06
CA LEU A 334 -19.09 3.95 -6.99
C LEU A 334 -19.95 5.19 -7.26
N GLN A 335 -21.24 5.02 -7.60
CA GLN A 335 -22.12 6.15 -7.90
C GLN A 335 -22.26 7.18 -6.76
N PRO A 336 -22.34 6.79 -5.47
CA PRO A 336 -22.36 7.78 -4.37
C PRO A 336 -21.08 8.59 -4.27
N LEU A 337 -19.94 8.00 -4.63
CA LEU A 337 -18.63 8.66 -4.61
C LEU A 337 -18.41 9.57 -5.81
N THR A 338 -18.76 9.08 -7.01
CA THR A 338 -18.39 9.68 -8.30
C THR A 338 -19.49 10.51 -8.94
N GLY A 339 -20.75 10.23 -8.62
CA GLY A 339 -21.93 10.82 -9.27
C GLY A 339 -22.29 10.18 -10.61
N THR A 340 -21.49 9.22 -11.12
CA THR A 340 -21.72 8.52 -12.39
C THR A 340 -22.16 7.07 -12.14
N ALA A 341 -22.87 6.46 -13.09
CA ALA A 341 -23.27 5.05 -13.02
C ALA A 341 -22.04 4.17 -13.24
N LEU A 342 -21.25 3.98 -12.19
CA LEU A 342 -19.97 3.28 -12.20
C LEU A 342 -19.94 2.20 -11.13
N MET A 343 -19.55 0.99 -11.52
CA MET A 343 -19.33 -0.14 -10.64
C MET A 343 -17.85 -0.55 -10.67
N LEU A 344 -17.33 -0.97 -9.53
CA LEU A 344 -15.97 -1.46 -9.36
C LEU A 344 -16.01 -2.94 -8.99
N GLY A 345 -15.57 -3.81 -9.88
CA GLY A 345 -15.39 -5.23 -9.62
C GLY A 345 -13.96 -5.56 -9.18
N PHE A 346 -13.83 -6.61 -8.37
CA PHE A 346 -12.55 -7.15 -7.92
C PHE A 346 -12.40 -8.61 -8.30
N THR A 347 -11.18 -8.97 -8.71
CA THR A 347 -10.71 -10.35 -8.83
C THR A 347 -9.38 -10.49 -8.11
N GLY A 348 -9.15 -11.63 -7.42
CA GLY A 348 -8.00 -11.79 -6.54
C GLY A 348 -7.23 -13.10 -6.73
N GLY A 349 -6.03 -13.16 -6.13
CA GLY A 349 -5.24 -14.36 -5.99
C GLY A 349 -4.75 -14.98 -7.31
N ALA A 350 -4.62 -16.31 -7.31
CA ALA A 350 -4.14 -17.07 -8.47
C ALA A 350 -5.10 -16.98 -9.68
N TRP A 351 -6.39 -16.81 -9.42
CA TRP A 351 -7.37 -16.63 -10.49
C TRP A 351 -7.16 -15.29 -11.21
N ALA A 352 -7.02 -14.19 -10.48
CA ALA A 352 -6.71 -12.90 -11.09
C ALA A 352 -5.42 -12.94 -11.92
N GLN A 353 -4.40 -13.69 -11.48
CA GLN A 353 -3.17 -13.89 -12.25
C GLN A 353 -3.40 -14.61 -13.58
N ARG A 354 -4.30 -15.59 -13.61
CA ARG A 354 -4.71 -16.27 -14.86
C ARG A 354 -5.49 -15.31 -15.76
N LEU A 355 -6.49 -14.63 -15.20
CA LEU A 355 -7.36 -13.69 -15.94
C LEU A 355 -6.56 -12.54 -16.56
N GLU A 356 -5.62 -11.94 -15.82
CA GLU A 356 -4.77 -10.86 -16.36
C GLU A 356 -3.92 -11.37 -17.53
N ARG A 357 -3.23 -12.51 -17.37
CA ARG A 357 -2.41 -13.10 -18.41
C ARG A 357 -3.21 -13.43 -19.68
N ASP A 358 -4.43 -13.91 -19.51
CA ASP A 358 -5.30 -14.35 -20.59
C ASP A 358 -6.16 -13.21 -21.17
N GLY A 359 -6.06 -11.97 -20.62
CA GLY A 359 -6.86 -10.81 -21.03
C GLY A 359 -8.34 -10.95 -20.69
N ALA A 360 -8.70 -11.80 -19.72
CA ALA A 360 -10.08 -12.20 -19.44
C ALA A 360 -10.71 -11.52 -18.20
N THR A 361 -9.98 -10.60 -17.53
CA THR A 361 -10.40 -10.00 -16.26
C THR A 361 -11.77 -9.31 -16.36
N THR A 362 -11.97 -8.44 -17.35
CA THR A 362 -13.24 -7.74 -17.58
C THR A 362 -14.38 -8.73 -17.81
N GLY A 363 -14.17 -9.72 -18.69
CA GLY A 363 -15.18 -10.74 -19.03
C GLY A 363 -15.62 -11.55 -17.82
N ALA A 364 -14.72 -11.90 -16.93
CA ALA A 364 -15.02 -12.64 -15.70
C ALA A 364 -15.93 -11.84 -14.75
N VAL A 365 -15.66 -10.54 -14.56
CA VAL A 365 -16.49 -9.66 -13.71
C VAL A 365 -17.87 -9.49 -14.31
N ILE A 366 -17.97 -9.21 -15.63
CA ILE A 366 -19.25 -9.09 -16.32
C ILE A 366 -20.04 -10.40 -16.23
N ALA A 367 -19.41 -11.56 -16.46
CA ALA A 367 -20.08 -12.84 -16.40
C ALA A 367 -20.64 -13.13 -15.00
N SER A 368 -19.89 -12.82 -13.94
CA SER A 368 -20.36 -12.96 -12.56
C SER A 368 -21.60 -12.09 -12.28
N LEU A 369 -21.54 -10.79 -12.62
CA LEU A 369 -22.66 -9.88 -12.43
C LEU A 369 -23.87 -10.28 -13.28
N ARG A 370 -23.66 -10.70 -14.51
CA ARG A 370 -24.74 -11.15 -15.40
C ARG A 370 -25.42 -12.41 -14.86
N SER A 371 -24.66 -13.35 -14.28
CA SER A 371 -25.21 -14.57 -13.69
C SER A 371 -26.19 -14.30 -12.54
N GLY A 372 -25.90 -13.29 -11.70
CA GLY A 372 -26.76 -12.92 -10.57
C GLY A 372 -27.82 -11.87 -10.93
N PHE A 373 -27.49 -10.90 -11.79
CA PHE A 373 -28.30 -9.70 -12.01
C PHE A 373 -28.87 -9.60 -13.43
N GLY A 374 -28.60 -10.58 -14.30
CA GLY A 374 -29.18 -10.64 -15.64
C GLY A 374 -28.50 -9.76 -16.68
N ALA A 375 -29.18 -9.52 -17.79
CA ALA A 375 -28.67 -8.76 -18.92
C ALA A 375 -28.41 -7.28 -18.58
N ASP A 376 -29.10 -6.75 -17.57
CA ASP A 376 -28.90 -5.37 -17.10
C ASP A 376 -27.46 -5.09 -16.62
N ALA A 377 -26.68 -6.16 -16.32
CA ALA A 377 -25.28 -6.05 -15.98
C ALA A 377 -24.34 -5.78 -17.17
N ASP A 378 -24.88 -5.62 -18.39
CA ASP A 378 -24.07 -5.29 -19.57
C ASP A 378 -23.55 -3.85 -19.51
N THR A 379 -22.24 -3.71 -19.61
CA THR A 379 -21.55 -2.41 -19.51
C THR A 379 -21.42 -1.73 -20.89
N ALA A 380 -21.42 -0.39 -20.90
CA ALA A 380 -21.13 0.40 -22.09
C ALA A 380 -19.63 0.62 -22.33
N ASP A 381 -18.84 0.74 -21.26
CA ASP A 381 -17.39 0.93 -21.32
C ASP A 381 -16.75 0.33 -20.05
N SER A 382 -15.51 -0.13 -20.15
CA SER A 382 -14.83 -0.79 -19.06
C SER A 382 -13.32 -0.52 -19.04
N LEU A 383 -12.71 -0.72 -17.87
CA LEU A 383 -11.27 -0.66 -17.68
C LEU A 383 -10.86 -1.65 -16.60
N SER A 384 -9.99 -2.60 -16.92
CA SER A 384 -9.32 -3.45 -15.92
C SER A 384 -7.89 -3.03 -15.69
N THR A 385 -7.43 -3.16 -14.46
CA THR A 385 -6.02 -2.97 -14.10
C THR A 385 -5.18 -4.19 -14.48
N ALA A 386 -3.85 -4.02 -14.50
CA ALA A 386 -2.88 -5.09 -14.81
C ALA A 386 -1.62 -4.90 -13.96
N TRP A 387 -1.76 -5.11 -12.66
CA TRP A 387 -0.70 -4.83 -11.69
C TRP A 387 0.44 -5.85 -11.72
N GLN A 388 0.19 -7.08 -12.19
CA GLN A 388 1.24 -8.08 -12.32
C GLN A 388 2.15 -7.77 -13.51
N ALA A 389 1.61 -7.34 -14.63
CA ALA A 389 2.37 -6.96 -15.84
C ALA A 389 3.15 -5.65 -15.64
N ASP A 390 2.76 -4.80 -14.71
CA ASP A 390 3.44 -3.55 -14.40
C ASP A 390 4.85 -3.81 -13.83
N GLU A 391 5.90 -3.42 -14.57
CA GLU A 391 7.31 -3.71 -14.21
C GLU A 391 7.76 -3.08 -12.88
N PHE A 392 7.11 -1.98 -12.45
CA PHE A 392 7.44 -1.28 -11.21
C PHE A 392 6.58 -1.69 -10.01
N SER A 393 5.66 -2.64 -10.20
CA SER A 393 4.85 -3.22 -9.13
C SER A 393 4.99 -4.73 -9.05
N ARG A 394 4.71 -5.46 -10.16
CA ARG A 394 4.76 -6.91 -10.31
C ARG A 394 3.82 -7.64 -9.33
N GLY A 395 2.62 -7.07 -9.14
CA GLY A 395 1.59 -7.54 -8.24
C GLY A 395 0.99 -6.43 -7.39
N ALA A 396 0.04 -6.76 -6.52
CA ALA A 396 -0.73 -5.80 -5.71
C ALA A 396 -0.09 -5.55 -4.34
N TYR A 397 -0.07 -6.55 -3.45
CA TYR A 397 0.48 -6.43 -2.10
C TYR A 397 0.94 -7.78 -1.52
N SER A 398 1.58 -7.70 -0.35
CA SER A 398 2.25 -8.84 0.26
C SER A 398 1.32 -9.64 1.16
N ASN A 399 1.56 -10.96 1.27
CA ASN A 399 0.90 -11.90 2.16
C ASN A 399 1.93 -12.88 2.74
N LEU A 400 1.50 -13.79 3.62
CA LEU A 400 2.37 -14.80 4.21
C LEU A 400 1.99 -16.21 3.73
N PRO A 401 2.72 -16.80 2.78
CA PRO A 401 2.56 -18.20 2.40
C PRO A 401 2.88 -19.18 3.54
N PRO A 402 2.53 -20.46 3.41
CA PRO A 402 2.97 -21.48 4.36
C PRO A 402 4.50 -21.44 4.58
N GLY A 403 4.92 -21.50 5.83
CA GLY A 403 6.33 -21.39 6.22
C GLY A 403 6.86 -19.96 6.41
N ALA A 404 6.15 -18.92 5.96
CA ALA A 404 6.41 -17.53 6.30
C ALA A 404 5.76 -17.13 7.63
N ALA A 405 6.16 -16.01 8.21
CA ALA A 405 5.53 -15.42 9.39
C ALA A 405 5.81 -13.92 9.45
N SER A 406 5.05 -13.19 10.27
CA SER A 406 5.21 -11.73 10.50
C SER A 406 6.65 -11.35 10.91
N SER A 407 7.39 -12.27 11.55
CA SER A 407 8.82 -12.08 11.85
C SER A 407 9.71 -11.94 10.60
N ASP A 408 9.30 -12.48 9.45
CA ASP A 408 10.02 -12.29 8.18
C ASP A 408 9.91 -10.82 7.71
N ARG A 409 8.76 -10.15 7.95
CA ARG A 409 8.56 -8.71 7.69
C ARG A 409 9.48 -7.86 8.58
N ALA A 410 9.53 -8.18 9.89
CA ALA A 410 10.41 -7.51 10.83
C ALA A 410 11.90 -7.63 10.45
N VAL A 411 12.33 -8.80 9.98
CA VAL A 411 13.70 -9.02 9.51
C VAL A 411 13.97 -8.18 8.27
N LEU A 412 13.02 -8.13 7.32
CA LEU A 412 13.18 -7.39 6.07
C LEU A 412 13.29 -5.88 6.30
N GLY A 413 12.60 -5.32 7.30
CA GLY A 413 12.67 -3.91 7.68
C GLY A 413 13.91 -3.52 8.50
N ARG A 414 14.76 -4.48 8.89
CA ARG A 414 16.01 -4.17 9.61
C ARG A 414 17.02 -3.49 8.70
N ARG A 415 17.88 -2.69 9.29
CA ARG A 415 18.94 -2.01 8.55
C ARG A 415 20.04 -2.99 8.13
N ALA A 416 20.43 -2.93 6.87
CA ALA A 416 21.59 -3.62 6.30
C ALA A 416 22.74 -2.62 6.10
N GLY A 417 23.53 -2.39 7.15
CA GLY A 417 24.57 -1.35 7.11
C GLY A 417 23.97 0.06 6.92
N ARG A 418 24.26 0.67 5.78
CA ARG A 418 23.75 2.00 5.38
C ARG A 418 22.53 1.94 4.44
N VAL A 419 22.00 0.75 4.23
CA VAL A 419 20.80 0.53 3.42
C VAL A 419 19.67 0.04 4.30
N VAL A 420 18.44 0.53 4.08
CA VAL A 420 17.21 0.09 4.75
C VAL A 420 16.17 -0.19 3.69
N LEU A 421 15.50 -1.33 3.78
CA LEU A 421 14.31 -1.62 2.97
C LEU A 421 13.06 -1.16 3.72
N ALA A 422 12.09 -0.60 3.01
CA ALA A 422 10.80 -0.21 3.59
C ALA A 422 9.66 -0.33 2.57
N GLY A 423 8.46 -0.51 3.07
CA GLY A 423 7.25 -0.68 2.30
C GLY A 423 6.21 -1.40 3.15
N GLU A 424 4.99 -1.59 2.63
CA GLU A 424 3.94 -2.34 3.34
C GLU A 424 4.41 -3.76 3.73
N HIS A 425 5.25 -4.36 2.88
CA HIS A 425 5.83 -5.69 3.06
C HIS A 425 6.85 -5.79 4.21
N THR A 426 7.27 -4.67 4.79
CA THR A 426 8.13 -4.61 6.00
C THR A 426 7.34 -4.20 7.25
N SER A 427 6.08 -3.84 7.11
CA SER A 427 5.20 -3.51 8.22
C SER A 427 4.71 -4.79 8.90
N VAL A 428 4.90 -4.90 10.22
CA VAL A 428 4.36 -6.00 11.03
C VAL A 428 2.95 -5.66 11.51
N GLU A 429 2.73 -4.42 11.90
CA GLU A 429 1.47 -3.97 12.49
C GLU A 429 0.39 -3.73 11.43
N ARG A 430 0.78 -3.18 10.27
CA ARG A 430 -0.16 -2.81 9.20
C ARG A 430 0.37 -3.25 7.83
N PRO A 431 0.55 -4.56 7.59
CA PRO A 431 0.99 -5.06 6.29
C PRO A 431 -0.05 -4.75 5.21
N SER A 432 0.37 -4.72 3.96
CA SER A 432 -0.49 -4.62 2.77
C SER A 432 -1.34 -3.35 2.65
N THR A 433 -1.16 -2.36 3.56
CA THR A 433 -1.96 -1.13 3.63
C THR A 433 -1.17 0.13 3.26
N MET A 434 -1.90 1.20 2.92
CA MET A 434 -1.33 2.53 2.65
C MET A 434 -0.62 3.12 3.87
N ASP A 435 -1.26 3.06 5.02
CA ASP A 435 -0.73 3.58 6.30
C ASP A 435 0.46 2.75 6.77
N GLY A 436 0.44 1.44 6.61
CA GLY A 436 1.58 0.57 6.88
C GLY A 436 2.80 0.90 6.03
N ALA A 437 2.60 1.15 4.74
CA ALA A 437 3.67 1.60 3.86
C ALA A 437 4.26 2.93 4.34
N TRP A 438 3.41 3.91 4.65
CA TRP A 438 3.84 5.24 5.12
C TRP A 438 4.58 5.18 6.44
N LEU A 439 4.07 4.41 7.42
CA LEU A 439 4.70 4.23 8.73
C LEU A 439 6.04 3.50 8.62
N ALA A 440 6.12 2.43 7.82
CA ALA A 440 7.37 1.70 7.58
C ALA A 440 8.45 2.62 6.98
N GLY A 441 8.08 3.47 6.02
CA GLY A 441 8.98 4.48 5.45
C GLY A 441 9.49 5.46 6.51
N ARG A 442 8.62 6.00 7.34
CA ARG A 442 8.99 6.91 8.44
C ARG A 442 9.91 6.26 9.46
N ALA A 443 9.66 5.00 9.79
CA ALA A 443 10.51 4.20 10.69
C ALA A 443 11.91 3.98 10.08
N ALA A 444 11.98 3.63 8.79
CA ALA A 444 13.22 3.45 8.06
C ALA A 444 14.05 4.75 7.99
N GLY A 445 13.42 5.86 7.61
CA GLY A 445 14.06 7.18 7.63
C GLY A 445 14.60 7.57 9.00
N SER A 446 13.81 7.32 10.06
CA SER A 446 14.25 7.57 11.45
C SER A 446 15.40 6.67 11.88
N SER A 447 15.37 5.38 11.51
CA SER A 447 16.43 4.41 11.81
C SER A 447 17.75 4.79 11.14
N LEU A 448 17.67 5.13 9.84
CA LEU A 448 18.86 5.54 9.08
C LEU A 448 19.43 6.87 9.59
N ALA A 449 18.58 7.85 9.90
CA ALA A 449 19.02 9.14 10.45
C ALA A 449 19.78 8.98 11.78
N ARG A 450 19.33 8.08 12.66
CA ARG A 450 20.08 7.76 13.91
C ARG A 450 21.43 7.15 13.65
N ALA A 451 21.52 6.28 12.66
CA ALA A 451 22.78 5.60 12.32
C ALA A 451 23.80 6.49 11.61
N LEU A 452 23.36 7.57 11.02
CA LEU A 452 24.20 8.54 10.30
C LEU A 452 24.59 9.76 11.16
N ARG A 453 24.07 9.90 12.36
CA ARG A 453 24.51 10.94 13.33
C ARG A 453 25.81 10.54 14.01
#